data_5343e4875d720054bf6a3e5eb46d02af
#
_entry.id   5343e4875d720054bf6a3e5eb46d02af
#
_cell.length_a   1.000
_cell.length_b   1.000
_cell.length_c   1.000
_cell.angle_alpha   90.00
_cell.angle_beta   90.00
_cell.angle_gamma   90.00
#
_symmetry.space_group_name_H-M   'P 1'
#
loop_
_entity.id
_entity.type
_entity.pdbx_description
1 polymer ?
#
loop_
_entity_poly.entity_id
_entity_poly.type
_entity_poly.pdbx_seq_one_letter_code
_entity_poly.pdbx_strand_id
1 'polypeptide(L)'
;MPVSVAVTLLDGIVYARSVFDHSMNYRCAVVHGTAVPVTGDEAKSHALRVLTEHLSPGSWEHARRPSARELAATSVLALDLAEASVKIRTGPPSDEDEDVEAGIAWAGVLPIRESFGTPEPCPLLPEGTAVPEHVSARR
;
A
#
# COMPACT_ATOMS: atom_id res chain seq x y z
N MET A 1 -8.70 -21.49 -6.07
CA MET A 1 -9.12 -21.25 -4.66
C MET A 1 -9.88 -19.95 -4.58
N PRO A 2 -11.13 -19.95 -4.14
CA PRO A 2 -11.91 -18.71 -3.95
C PRO A 2 -11.22 -17.81 -2.91
N VAL A 3 -11.09 -16.53 -3.21
CA VAL A 3 -10.45 -15.54 -2.34
C VAL A 3 -11.19 -14.21 -2.39
N SER A 4 -11.04 -13.43 -1.34
CA SER A 4 -11.40 -12.02 -1.29
C SER A 4 -10.20 -11.24 -0.78
N VAL A 5 -9.78 -10.24 -1.54
CA VAL A 5 -8.64 -9.38 -1.19
C VAL A 5 -9.16 -7.96 -1.00
N ALA A 6 -8.89 -7.40 0.17
CA ALA A 6 -9.23 -6.00 0.47
C ALA A 6 -7.95 -5.20 0.70
N VAL A 7 -7.87 -4.04 0.07
CA VAL A 7 -6.78 -3.07 0.26
C VAL A 7 -7.39 -1.73 0.63
N THR A 8 -6.94 -1.14 1.72
CA THR A 8 -7.43 0.16 2.19
C THR A 8 -6.26 1.08 2.49
N LEU A 9 -6.31 2.28 1.93
CA LEU A 9 -5.39 3.37 2.21
C LEU A 9 -6.15 4.47 2.94
N LEU A 10 -5.65 4.91 4.09
CA LEU A 10 -6.21 6.01 4.86
C LEU A 10 -5.57 7.31 4.42
N ASP A 11 -6.37 8.29 4.02
CA ASP A 11 -5.92 9.58 3.49
C ASP A 11 -6.11 10.73 4.50
N GLY A 12 -6.96 10.56 5.53
CA GLY A 12 -7.14 11.57 6.56
C GLY A 12 -8.23 11.22 7.57
N ILE A 13 -8.16 11.83 8.75
CA ILE A 13 -9.20 11.80 9.76
C ILE A 13 -10.11 13.00 9.53
N VAL A 14 -11.41 12.80 9.49
CA VAL A 14 -12.41 13.83 9.30
C VAL A 14 -13.07 14.11 10.64
N TYR A 15 -12.79 15.27 11.19
CA TYR A 15 -13.40 15.79 12.40
C TYR A 15 -14.65 16.60 12.04
N ALA A 16 -15.77 16.22 12.57
CA ALA A 16 -17.03 16.92 12.44
C ALA A 16 -17.37 17.71 13.72
N ARG A 17 -18.40 18.54 13.69
CA ARG A 17 -18.89 19.23 14.89
C ARG A 17 -19.64 18.29 15.82
N SER A 18 -20.30 17.29 15.27
CA SER A 18 -20.88 16.15 16.02
C SER A 18 -19.93 14.97 16.03
N VAL A 19 -19.76 14.29 17.18
CA VAL A 19 -19.00 13.05 17.30
C VAL A 19 -19.58 11.95 16.40
N PHE A 20 -20.88 11.99 16.17
CA PHE A 20 -21.59 11.05 15.31
C PHE A 20 -21.13 11.12 13.84
N ASP A 21 -20.75 12.31 13.37
CA ASP A 21 -20.36 12.58 11.98
C ASP A 21 -18.83 12.49 11.74
N HIS A 22 -18.06 12.15 12.77
CA HIS A 22 -16.63 11.87 12.62
C HIS A 22 -16.43 10.73 11.62
N SER A 23 -15.42 10.83 10.77
CA SER A 23 -15.22 9.90 9.67
C SER A 23 -13.75 9.81 9.23
N MET A 24 -13.49 9.08 8.15
CA MET A 24 -12.17 8.97 7.53
C MET A 24 -12.28 9.25 6.03
N ASN A 25 -11.28 9.93 5.48
CA ASN A 25 -11.02 9.93 4.05
C ASN A 25 -10.15 8.72 3.73
N TYR A 26 -10.53 7.94 2.72
CA TYR A 26 -9.88 6.69 2.36
C TYR A 26 -10.15 6.27 0.93
N ARG A 27 -9.29 5.38 0.45
CA ARG A 27 -9.47 4.64 -0.80
C ARG A 27 -9.46 3.15 -0.46
N CYS A 28 -10.48 2.43 -0.87
CA CYS A 28 -10.58 1.00 -0.63
C CYS A 28 -10.93 0.27 -1.92
N ALA A 29 -10.28 -0.85 -2.15
CA ALA A 29 -10.63 -1.79 -3.21
C ALA A 29 -10.85 -3.17 -2.59
N VAL A 30 -11.92 -3.84 -3.02
CA VAL A 30 -12.20 -5.23 -2.68
C VAL A 30 -12.32 -6.01 -3.98
N VAL A 31 -11.56 -7.08 -4.09
CA VAL A 31 -11.55 -7.98 -5.25
C VAL A 31 -11.99 -9.36 -4.82
N HIS A 32 -12.97 -9.90 -5.50
CA HIS A 32 -13.41 -11.28 -5.34
C HIS A 32 -12.99 -12.10 -6.56
N GLY A 33 -12.62 -13.34 -6.36
CA GLY A 33 -12.29 -14.21 -7.48
C GLY A 33 -11.66 -15.53 -7.08
N THR A 34 -11.19 -16.26 -8.09
CA THR A 34 -10.48 -17.51 -7.90
C THR A 34 -9.00 -17.29 -8.15
N ALA A 35 -8.21 -17.38 -7.09
CA ALA A 35 -6.75 -17.37 -7.22
C ALA A 35 -6.27 -18.68 -7.84
N VAL A 36 -5.46 -18.58 -8.90
CA VAL A 36 -4.86 -19.68 -9.64
C VAL A 36 -3.35 -19.70 -9.50
N PRO A 37 -2.71 -20.88 -9.35
CA PRO A 37 -1.26 -20.95 -9.27
C PRO A 37 -0.59 -20.49 -10.58
N VAL A 38 0.45 -19.67 -10.45
CA VAL A 38 1.37 -19.33 -11.53
C VAL A 38 2.41 -20.46 -11.61
N THR A 39 2.47 -21.14 -12.75
CA THR A 39 3.38 -22.27 -12.97
C THR A 39 4.52 -21.88 -13.90
N GLY A 40 5.68 -22.51 -13.73
CA GLY A 40 6.89 -22.25 -14.50
C GLY A 40 7.77 -21.16 -13.89
N ASP A 41 9.08 -21.38 -13.95
CA ASP A 41 10.08 -20.52 -13.29
C ASP A 41 10.14 -19.12 -13.91
N GLU A 42 9.96 -19.01 -15.23
CA GLU A 42 9.95 -17.71 -15.92
C GLU A 42 8.77 -16.85 -15.48
N ALA A 43 7.56 -17.40 -15.45
CA ALA A 43 6.35 -16.67 -15.03
C ALA A 43 6.41 -16.28 -13.55
N LYS A 44 6.90 -17.17 -12.67
CA LYS A 44 7.15 -16.86 -11.26
C LYS A 44 8.19 -15.77 -11.10
N SER A 45 9.31 -15.84 -11.82
CA SER A 45 10.37 -14.83 -11.77
C SER A 45 9.86 -13.48 -12.24
N HIS A 46 9.05 -13.43 -13.30
CA HIS A 46 8.41 -12.21 -13.77
C HIS A 46 7.50 -11.59 -12.69
N ALA A 47 6.63 -12.39 -12.08
CA ALA A 47 5.73 -11.92 -11.04
C ALA A 47 6.48 -11.38 -9.81
N LEU A 48 7.54 -12.07 -9.37
CA LEU A 48 8.40 -11.62 -8.27
C LEU A 48 9.15 -10.33 -8.63
N ARG A 49 9.60 -10.19 -9.88
CA ARG A 49 10.20 -8.94 -10.36
C ARG A 49 9.22 -7.78 -10.28
N VAL A 50 8.00 -7.95 -10.79
CA VAL A 50 6.96 -6.90 -10.77
C VAL A 50 6.66 -6.48 -9.33
N LEU A 51 6.49 -7.46 -8.41
CA LEU A 51 6.26 -7.18 -7.00
C LEU A 51 7.45 -6.43 -6.36
N THR A 52 8.68 -6.89 -6.60
CA THR A 52 9.89 -6.28 -6.05
C THR A 52 10.05 -4.83 -6.54
N GLU A 53 9.90 -4.61 -7.85
CA GLU A 53 10.02 -3.26 -8.43
C GLU A 53 8.89 -2.31 -8.00
N HIS A 54 7.70 -2.84 -7.70
CA HIS A 54 6.62 -2.04 -7.13
C HIS A 54 6.93 -1.59 -5.70
N LEU A 55 7.42 -2.48 -4.85
CA LEU A 55 7.74 -2.20 -3.45
C LEU A 55 9.06 -1.44 -3.29
N SER A 56 10.05 -1.77 -4.09
CA SER A 56 11.41 -1.24 -4.01
C SER A 56 12.02 -1.09 -5.41
N PRO A 57 11.68 -0.01 -6.15
CA PRO A 57 12.20 0.23 -7.49
C PRO A 57 13.73 0.19 -7.55
N GLY A 58 14.28 -0.51 -8.54
CA GLY A 58 15.73 -0.70 -8.71
C GLY A 58 16.33 -1.88 -7.95
N SER A 59 15.59 -2.47 -7.00
CA SER A 59 16.10 -3.58 -6.18
C SER A 59 16.34 -4.86 -6.97
N TRP A 60 15.56 -5.12 -8.02
CA TRP A 60 15.72 -6.33 -8.83
C TRP A 60 17.07 -6.40 -9.54
N GLU A 61 17.62 -5.29 -9.97
CA GLU A 61 18.94 -5.24 -10.60
C GLU A 61 20.08 -5.11 -9.59
N HIS A 62 19.79 -4.59 -8.39
CA HIS A 62 20.80 -4.35 -7.36
C HIS A 62 21.08 -5.61 -6.52
N ALA A 63 20.05 -6.38 -6.16
CA ALA A 63 20.19 -7.55 -5.30
C ALA A 63 20.35 -8.85 -6.11
N ARG A 64 20.86 -9.90 -5.45
CA ARG A 64 20.91 -11.24 -6.03
C ARG A 64 19.50 -11.74 -6.38
N ARG A 65 19.34 -12.28 -7.57
CA ARG A 65 18.09 -12.90 -8.03
C ARG A 65 17.78 -14.20 -7.29
N PRO A 66 16.49 -14.60 -7.20
CA PRO A 66 16.14 -15.90 -6.63
C PRO A 66 16.85 -17.06 -7.34
N SER A 67 17.36 -18.00 -6.56
CA SER A 67 17.88 -19.26 -7.07
C SER A 67 16.75 -20.20 -7.49
N ALA A 68 17.05 -21.25 -8.25
CA ALA A 68 16.08 -22.27 -8.63
C ALA A 68 15.39 -22.92 -7.41
N ARG A 69 16.14 -23.13 -6.31
CA ARG A 69 15.60 -23.68 -5.06
C ARG A 69 14.61 -22.72 -4.41
N GLU A 70 14.89 -21.42 -4.39
CA GLU A 70 14.01 -20.40 -3.83
C GLU A 70 12.75 -20.24 -4.67
N LEU A 71 12.86 -20.26 -6.01
CA LEU A 71 11.71 -20.27 -6.92
C LEU A 71 10.83 -21.51 -6.74
N ALA A 72 11.44 -22.68 -6.59
CA ALA A 72 10.71 -23.93 -6.34
C ALA A 72 9.94 -23.90 -4.99
N ALA A 73 10.52 -23.26 -3.97
CA ALA A 73 9.92 -23.12 -2.65
C ALA A 73 8.86 -21.98 -2.57
N THR A 74 8.78 -21.13 -3.60
CA THR A 74 7.85 -20.00 -3.63
C THR A 74 6.59 -20.33 -4.42
N SER A 75 5.43 -20.11 -3.81
CA SER A 75 4.13 -20.16 -4.49
C SER A 75 3.71 -18.74 -4.91
N VAL A 76 3.36 -18.58 -6.17
CA VAL A 76 2.80 -17.34 -6.72
C VAL A 76 1.39 -17.65 -7.20
N LEU A 77 0.45 -16.79 -6.84
CA LEU A 77 -0.95 -16.89 -7.23
C LEU A 77 -1.33 -15.66 -8.07
N ALA A 78 -2.08 -15.88 -9.12
CA ALA A 78 -2.70 -14.84 -9.93
C ALA A 78 -4.19 -14.73 -9.57
N LEU A 79 -4.67 -13.50 -9.45
CA LEU A 79 -6.07 -13.18 -9.24
C LEU A 79 -6.53 -12.21 -10.32
N ASP A 80 -7.61 -12.56 -11.02
CA ASP A 80 -8.26 -11.64 -11.95
C ASP A 80 -8.94 -10.51 -11.15
N LEU A 81 -8.85 -9.28 -11.67
CA LEU A 81 -9.45 -8.09 -11.08
C LEU A 81 -10.82 -7.74 -11.68
N ALA A 82 -11.43 -8.63 -12.47
CA ALA A 82 -12.71 -8.36 -13.14
C ALA A 82 -13.87 -8.12 -12.15
N GLU A 83 -13.87 -8.79 -11.01
CA GLU A 83 -14.85 -8.58 -9.95
C GLU A 83 -14.26 -7.70 -8.82
N ALA A 84 -14.02 -6.44 -9.14
CA ALA A 84 -13.50 -5.45 -8.21
C ALA A 84 -14.55 -4.38 -7.87
N SER A 85 -14.61 -4.01 -6.60
CA SER A 85 -15.38 -2.87 -6.09
C SER A 85 -14.43 -1.85 -5.48
N VAL A 86 -14.60 -0.58 -5.85
CA VAL A 86 -13.76 0.51 -5.32
C VAL A 86 -14.66 1.52 -4.61
N LYS A 87 -14.26 1.92 -3.40
CA LYS A 87 -14.90 2.98 -2.64
C LYS A 87 -13.87 4.04 -2.28
N ILE A 88 -14.17 5.28 -2.62
CA ILE A 88 -13.33 6.45 -2.31
C ILE A 88 -14.19 7.45 -1.56
N ARG A 89 -13.68 7.92 -0.41
CA ARG A 89 -14.22 9.06 0.32
C ARG A 89 -13.15 10.13 0.44
N THR A 90 -13.52 11.34 0.05
CA THR A 90 -12.67 12.54 0.14
C THR A 90 -13.52 13.73 0.59
N GLY A 91 -12.88 14.77 1.08
CA GLY A 91 -13.54 16.04 1.40
C GLY A 91 -13.75 16.29 2.89
N PRO A 92 -14.42 17.39 3.20
CA PRO A 92 -14.68 17.85 4.56
C PRO A 92 -15.75 16.98 5.27
N PRO A 93 -16.02 17.25 6.56
CA PRO A 93 -17.16 16.66 7.24
C PRO A 93 -18.50 17.08 6.59
N SER A 94 -19.51 16.26 6.76
CA SER A 94 -20.90 16.55 6.38
C SER A 94 -21.67 16.76 7.68
N ASP A 95 -21.54 17.96 8.26
CA ASP A 95 -22.26 18.35 9.47
C ASP A 95 -23.70 18.75 9.13
N GLU A 96 -24.62 18.58 10.08
CA GLU A 96 -25.95 19.14 10.01
C GLU A 96 -25.91 20.68 10.14
N ASP A 97 -26.85 21.38 9.50
CA ASP A 97 -26.88 22.85 9.49
C ASP A 97 -26.94 23.43 10.91
N GLU A 98 -27.67 22.78 11.82
CA GLU A 98 -27.77 23.20 13.21
C GLU A 98 -26.43 23.16 13.95
N ASP A 99 -25.61 22.14 13.70
CA ASP A 99 -24.26 22.01 14.27
C ASP A 99 -23.30 23.05 13.69
N VAL A 100 -23.45 23.36 12.40
CA VAL A 100 -22.68 24.43 11.74
C VAL A 100 -23.02 25.78 12.34
N GLU A 101 -24.32 26.08 12.53
CA GLU A 101 -24.77 27.36 13.13
C GLU A 101 -24.37 27.51 14.60
N ALA A 102 -24.41 26.43 15.37
CA ALA A 102 -24.00 26.40 16.76
C ALA A 102 -22.49 26.68 16.95
N GLY A 103 -21.66 26.23 16.00
CA GLY A 103 -20.24 26.58 15.94
C GLY A 103 -19.41 26.15 17.16
N ILE A 104 -19.84 25.13 17.91
CA ILE A 104 -19.27 24.73 19.21
C ILE A 104 -17.95 23.98 19.14
N ALA A 105 -17.59 23.44 17.97
CA ALA A 105 -16.39 22.63 17.80
C ALA A 105 -15.66 22.95 16.48
N TRP A 106 -14.35 22.78 16.49
CA TRP A 106 -13.57 22.78 15.26
C TRP A 106 -13.91 21.57 14.41
N ALA A 107 -14.06 21.78 13.10
CA ALA A 107 -14.32 20.72 12.12
C ALA A 107 -13.38 20.86 10.92
N GLY A 108 -12.96 19.74 10.37
CA GLY A 108 -12.02 19.73 9.25
C GLY A 108 -11.37 18.36 9.04
N VAL A 109 -10.34 18.32 8.21
CA VAL A 109 -9.58 17.11 7.89
C VAL A 109 -8.17 17.22 8.42
N LEU A 110 -7.73 16.20 9.16
CA LEU A 110 -6.32 15.97 9.48
C LEU A 110 -5.76 14.96 8.47
N PRO A 111 -4.95 15.41 7.48
CA PRO A 111 -4.39 14.52 6.48
C PRO A 111 -3.43 13.49 7.07
N ILE A 112 -3.47 12.26 6.56
CA ILE A 112 -2.47 11.22 6.81
C ILE A 112 -1.50 11.23 5.64
N ARG A 113 -0.20 11.21 5.93
CA ARG A 113 0.87 11.17 4.93
C ARG A 113 1.87 10.10 5.33
N GLU A 114 2.21 9.25 4.36
CA GLU A 114 3.33 8.32 4.50
C GLU A 114 4.58 8.95 3.91
N SER A 115 5.71 8.76 4.58
CA SER A 115 7.02 9.23 4.12
C SER A 115 8.09 8.23 4.49
N PHE A 116 9.12 8.13 3.66
CA PHE A 116 10.29 7.32 3.97
C PHE A 116 11.19 8.07 4.95
N GLY A 117 11.74 7.35 5.92
CA GLY A 117 12.76 7.86 6.83
C GLY A 117 14.16 7.85 6.24
N THR A 118 15.13 8.25 7.03
CA THR A 118 16.54 8.11 6.69
C THR A 118 16.92 6.62 6.64
N PRO A 119 17.60 6.15 5.59
CA PRO A 119 18.04 4.75 5.52
C PRO A 119 18.95 4.38 6.70
N GLU A 120 18.68 3.25 7.32
CA GLU A 120 19.47 2.68 8.42
C GLU A 120 20.29 1.50 7.88
N PRO A 121 21.64 1.56 7.92
CA PRO A 121 22.48 0.49 7.40
C PRO A 121 22.40 -0.76 8.27
N CYS A 122 22.46 -1.93 7.62
CA CYS A 122 22.62 -3.20 8.32
C CYS A 122 23.98 -3.22 9.06
N PRO A 123 24.04 -3.65 10.35
CA PRO A 123 25.29 -3.73 11.10
C PRO A 123 26.37 -4.65 10.51
N LEU A 124 25.98 -5.54 9.58
CA LEU A 124 26.91 -6.47 8.89
C LEU A 124 27.49 -5.90 7.60
N LEU A 125 27.11 -4.67 7.23
CA LEU A 125 27.72 -4.02 6.06
C LEU A 125 29.17 -3.62 6.37
N PRO A 126 30.08 -3.74 5.38
CA PRO A 126 31.41 -3.15 5.50
C PRO A 126 31.34 -1.65 5.79
N GLU A 127 32.28 -1.16 6.60
CA GLU A 127 32.38 0.27 6.88
C GLU A 127 32.53 1.09 5.59
N GLY A 128 31.82 2.20 5.50
CA GLY A 128 31.84 3.07 4.32
C GLY A 128 30.99 2.60 3.14
N THR A 129 30.21 1.53 3.28
CA THR A 129 29.26 1.10 2.24
C THR A 129 28.22 2.20 1.99
N ALA A 130 28.20 2.76 0.79
CA ALA A 130 27.26 3.81 0.42
C ALA A 130 25.84 3.28 0.25
N VAL A 131 24.85 4.11 0.64
CA VAL A 131 23.45 3.83 0.35
C VAL A 131 23.22 3.97 -1.15
N PRO A 132 22.67 2.95 -1.85
CA PRO A 132 22.44 3.03 -3.29
C PRO A 132 21.37 4.07 -3.63
N GLU A 133 21.50 4.66 -4.83
CA GLU A 133 20.62 5.75 -5.27
C GLU A 133 19.13 5.39 -5.23
N HIS A 134 18.75 4.18 -5.66
CA HIS A 134 17.36 3.72 -5.65
C HIS A 134 16.75 3.61 -4.24
N VAL A 135 17.56 3.60 -3.18
CA VAL A 135 17.13 3.66 -1.78
C VAL A 135 17.12 5.11 -1.30
N SER A 136 18.20 5.87 -1.52
CA SER A 136 18.35 7.25 -1.02
C SER A 136 17.43 8.25 -1.72
N ALA A 137 17.00 7.97 -2.95
CA ALA A 137 16.10 8.84 -3.72
C ALA A 137 14.60 8.67 -3.36
N ARG A 138 14.25 7.74 -2.48
CA ARG A 138 12.84 7.55 -2.04
C ARG A 138 12.41 8.71 -1.14
N ARG A 139 11.22 9.26 -1.46
CA ARG A 139 10.62 10.39 -0.74
C ARG A 139 9.17 10.11 -0.38
#